data_d4a15f99532b7374d7089e409cbaf583
#
_entry.id   d4a15f99532b7374d7089e409cbaf583
#
_cell.length_a   1.000
_cell.length_b   1.000
_cell.length_c   1.000
_cell.angle_alpha   90.00
_cell.angle_beta   90.00
_cell.angle_gamma   90.00
#
_symmetry.space_group_name_H-M   'P 1'
#
loop_
_entity.id
_entity.type
_entity.pdbx_description
1 polymer ?
#
loop_
_entity_poly.entity_id
_entity_poly.type
_entity_poly.pdbx_seq_one_letter_code
_entity_poly.pdbx_strand_id
1 'polypeptide(L)'
;MLERLSEAFEIQRQFTANAAHELRTPLALMQVQLDLYNSASHPGNDADTLQTIKMVTEQNDKLNRMVKTLLDMSELQTVGRNDKIILDAIVEEVLADLEPLAVEKNIKLIGKCEDATMIGSDILIYRLVYNLVENAIKYNHPLGQVTVTAYQRNKHVYLSVEDTGRGIPKKLRERVFEPFFRVDKSRSRELGGVGLGLALVHEIVRVHDGSICIKSGKTGGTIFEVTFAQHSM
;
A
#
# COMPACT_ATOMS: atom_id res chain seq x y z
N MET A 1 15.70 29.24 -1.45
CA MET A 1 16.03 28.32 -0.33
C MET A 1 14.97 28.38 0.77
N LEU A 2 14.58 29.55 1.27
CA LEU A 2 13.54 29.71 2.32
C LEU A 2 12.17 29.18 1.90
N GLU A 3 11.74 29.38 0.65
CA GLU A 3 10.46 28.88 0.14
C GLU A 3 10.40 27.35 0.16
N ARG A 4 11.46 26.66 -0.29
CA ARG A 4 11.53 25.19 -0.25
C ARG A 4 11.52 24.64 1.18
N LEU A 5 12.14 25.36 2.13
CA LEU A 5 12.13 24.98 3.54
C LEU A 5 10.73 25.15 4.12
N SER A 6 10.05 26.26 3.82
CA SER A 6 8.67 26.53 4.24
C SER A 6 7.70 25.49 3.68
N GLU A 7 7.83 25.12 2.41
CA GLU A 7 7.00 24.09 1.77
C GLU A 7 7.20 22.70 2.42
N ALA A 8 8.46 22.33 2.69
CA ALA A 8 8.77 21.09 3.39
C ALA A 8 8.17 21.05 4.81
N PHE A 9 8.22 22.17 5.54
CA PHE A 9 7.60 22.30 6.86
C PHE A 9 6.07 22.17 6.80
N GLU A 10 5.41 22.76 5.82
CA GLU A 10 3.95 22.65 5.66
C GLU A 10 3.54 21.22 5.31
N ILE A 11 4.27 20.54 4.42
CA ILE A 11 4.04 19.12 4.08
C ILE A 11 4.20 18.25 5.35
N GLN A 12 5.27 18.46 6.11
CA GLN A 12 5.52 17.72 7.36
C GLN A 12 4.41 17.96 8.40
N ARG A 13 3.97 19.21 8.56
CA ARG A 13 2.91 19.60 9.48
C ARG A 13 1.58 18.95 9.10
N GLN A 14 1.24 19.00 7.81
CA GLN A 14 0.02 18.38 7.29
C GLN A 14 0.05 16.86 7.43
N PHE A 15 1.18 16.22 7.17
CA PHE A 15 1.38 14.80 7.38
C PHE A 15 1.12 14.41 8.84
N THR A 16 1.74 15.14 9.79
CA THR A 16 1.56 14.87 11.25
C THR A 16 0.11 15.06 11.69
N ALA A 17 -0.55 16.14 11.22
CA ALA A 17 -1.94 16.42 11.53
C ALA A 17 -2.88 15.33 11.00
N ASN A 18 -2.67 14.88 9.75
CA ASN A 18 -3.43 13.81 9.14
C ASN A 18 -3.21 12.48 9.86
N ALA A 19 -1.96 12.15 10.21
CA ALA A 19 -1.64 10.96 10.99
C ALA A 19 -2.37 10.95 12.34
N ALA A 20 -2.32 12.05 13.08
CA ALA A 20 -3.00 12.18 14.35
C ALA A 20 -4.53 12.03 14.22
N HIS A 21 -5.13 12.57 13.16
CA HIS A 21 -6.56 12.46 12.90
C HIS A 21 -6.97 11.03 12.55
N GLU A 22 -6.22 10.38 11.67
CA GLU A 22 -6.48 8.99 11.23
C GLU A 22 -6.24 7.96 12.37
N LEU A 23 -5.33 8.24 13.33
CA LEU A 23 -5.13 7.43 14.54
C LEU A 23 -6.26 7.63 15.55
N ARG A 24 -6.77 8.86 15.73
CA ARG A 24 -7.83 9.17 16.70
C ARG A 24 -9.14 8.47 16.38
N THR A 25 -9.49 8.35 15.10
CA THR A 25 -10.78 7.77 14.68
C THR A 25 -10.96 6.31 15.13
N PRO A 26 -10.04 5.36 14.86
CA PRO A 26 -10.19 3.98 15.32
C PRO A 26 -10.14 3.87 16.86
N LEU A 27 -9.33 4.69 17.54
CA LEU A 27 -9.30 4.74 19.00
C LEU A 27 -10.65 5.14 19.58
N ALA A 28 -11.27 6.20 19.05
CA ALA A 28 -12.59 6.65 19.47
C ALA A 28 -13.67 5.60 19.20
N LEU A 29 -13.60 4.89 18.07
CA LEU A 29 -14.54 3.80 17.77
C LEU A 29 -14.39 2.62 18.74
N MET A 30 -13.17 2.22 19.07
CA MET A 30 -12.94 1.17 20.09
C MET A 30 -13.50 1.60 21.45
N GLN A 31 -13.24 2.85 21.86
CA GLN A 31 -13.75 3.37 23.12
C GLN A 31 -15.28 3.34 23.19
N VAL A 32 -15.96 3.83 22.14
CA VAL A 32 -17.43 3.82 22.07
C VAL A 32 -17.99 2.39 22.14
N GLN A 33 -17.36 1.42 21.45
CA GLN A 33 -17.80 0.02 21.50
C GLN A 33 -17.64 -0.58 22.90
N LEU A 34 -16.52 -0.31 23.57
CA LEU A 34 -16.29 -0.76 24.93
C LEU A 34 -17.27 -0.10 25.94
N ASP A 35 -17.54 1.20 25.76
CA ASP A 35 -18.50 1.92 26.62
C ASP A 35 -19.93 1.39 26.43
N LEU A 36 -20.34 1.11 25.19
CA LEU A 36 -21.64 0.49 24.89
C LEU A 36 -21.73 -0.91 25.51
N TYR A 37 -20.69 -1.73 25.35
CA TYR A 37 -20.64 -3.05 25.95
C TYR A 37 -20.74 -2.99 27.47
N ASN A 38 -20.00 -2.08 28.13
CA ASN A 38 -20.01 -1.93 29.59
C ASN A 38 -21.33 -1.34 30.15
N SER A 39 -22.03 -0.54 29.34
CA SER A 39 -23.30 0.10 29.77
C SER A 39 -24.53 -0.79 29.59
N ALA A 40 -24.46 -1.76 28.70
CA ALA A 40 -25.53 -2.70 28.46
C ALA A 40 -25.52 -3.78 29.58
N SER A 41 -26.67 -4.09 30.16
CA SER A 41 -26.81 -5.26 31.01
C SER A 41 -26.75 -6.51 30.13
N HIS A 42 -25.61 -7.19 30.11
CA HIS A 42 -25.40 -8.41 29.34
C HIS A 42 -25.47 -9.67 30.22
N PRO A 43 -26.64 -10.18 30.55
CA PRO A 43 -26.72 -11.48 31.20
C PRO A 43 -26.49 -12.56 30.13
N GLY A 44 -25.21 -12.91 29.89
CA GLY A 44 -24.83 -14.12 29.14
C GLY A 44 -25.08 -14.11 27.63
N ASN A 45 -25.07 -12.96 26.95
CA ASN A 45 -25.17 -12.92 25.49
C ASN A 45 -23.78 -13.01 24.83
N ASP A 46 -23.33 -14.24 24.56
CA ASP A 46 -22.04 -14.51 23.91
C ASP A 46 -21.92 -13.85 22.52
N ALA A 47 -23.04 -13.64 21.82
CA ALA A 47 -23.04 -13.04 20.47
C ALA A 47 -22.61 -11.57 20.49
N ASP A 48 -23.11 -10.76 21.44
CA ASP A 48 -22.73 -9.33 21.57
C ASP A 48 -21.28 -9.18 22.02
N THR A 49 -20.82 -10.08 22.89
CA THR A 49 -19.43 -10.14 23.32
C THR A 49 -18.50 -10.44 22.14
N LEU A 50 -18.81 -11.45 21.34
CA LEU A 50 -18.03 -11.81 20.15
C LEU A 50 -18.02 -10.70 19.11
N GLN A 51 -19.15 -10.02 18.89
CA GLN A 51 -19.24 -8.89 17.97
C GLN A 51 -18.35 -7.73 18.42
N THR A 52 -18.38 -7.38 19.70
CA THR A 52 -17.56 -6.31 20.29
C THR A 52 -16.08 -6.65 20.15
N ILE A 53 -15.67 -7.85 20.52
CA ILE A 53 -14.28 -8.32 20.38
C ILE A 53 -13.84 -8.22 18.92
N LYS A 54 -14.65 -8.69 17.97
CA LYS A 54 -14.34 -8.61 16.55
C LYS A 54 -14.11 -7.18 16.08
N MET A 55 -15.00 -6.25 16.43
CA MET A 55 -14.88 -4.84 16.06
C MET A 55 -13.64 -4.17 16.65
N VAL A 56 -13.34 -4.44 17.92
CA VAL A 56 -12.13 -3.92 18.59
C VAL A 56 -10.87 -4.47 17.94
N THR A 57 -10.84 -5.77 17.64
CA THR A 57 -9.71 -6.41 16.95
C THR A 57 -9.48 -5.80 15.56
N GLU A 58 -10.53 -5.60 14.77
CA GLU A 58 -10.42 -4.98 13.44
C GLU A 58 -9.84 -3.55 13.50
N GLN A 59 -10.25 -2.74 14.50
CA GLN A 59 -9.70 -1.40 14.68
C GLN A 59 -8.25 -1.43 15.17
N ASN A 60 -7.91 -2.37 16.07
CA ASN A 60 -6.53 -2.56 16.53
C ASN A 60 -5.60 -2.97 15.39
N ASP A 61 -6.02 -3.90 14.54
CA ASP A 61 -5.24 -4.33 13.36
C ASP A 61 -5.03 -3.18 12.37
N LYS A 62 -6.03 -2.33 12.21
CA LYS A 62 -5.92 -1.12 11.39
C LYS A 62 -4.90 -0.15 11.97
N LEU A 63 -4.91 0.09 13.28
CA LEU A 63 -3.92 0.93 13.97
C LEU A 63 -2.52 0.36 13.81
N ASN A 64 -2.32 -0.93 14.04
CA ASN A 64 -1.04 -1.59 13.91
C ASN A 64 -0.47 -1.44 12.50
N ARG A 65 -1.28 -1.66 11.45
CA ARG A 65 -0.86 -1.43 10.06
C ARG A 65 -0.46 0.02 9.81
N MET A 66 -1.21 0.98 10.37
CA MET A 66 -0.91 2.41 10.22
C MET A 66 0.41 2.79 10.88
N VAL A 67 0.60 2.39 12.14
CA VAL A 67 1.85 2.64 12.90
C VAL A 67 3.04 2.01 12.16
N LYS A 68 2.92 0.76 11.72
CA LYS A 68 3.97 0.09 10.95
C LYS A 68 4.34 0.88 9.68
N THR A 69 3.35 1.32 8.90
CA THR A 69 3.63 2.10 7.67
C THR A 69 4.28 3.45 7.98
N LEU A 70 3.87 4.12 9.07
CA LEU A 70 4.48 5.39 9.50
C LEU A 70 5.95 5.19 9.94
N LEU A 71 6.25 4.12 10.66
CA LEU A 71 7.63 3.75 11.02
C LEU A 71 8.44 3.44 9.76
N ASP A 72 7.89 2.63 8.85
CA ASP A 72 8.53 2.32 7.57
C ASP A 72 8.90 3.59 6.79
N MET A 73 8.00 4.58 6.73
CA MET A 73 8.26 5.88 6.08
C MET A 73 9.34 6.69 6.80
N SER A 74 9.42 6.61 8.12
CA SER A 74 10.44 7.30 8.92
C SER A 74 11.84 6.69 8.72
N GLU A 75 11.92 5.38 8.53
CA GLU A 75 13.19 4.64 8.44
C GLU A 75 13.76 4.56 7.01
N LEU A 76 12.99 4.93 5.98
CA LEU A 76 13.41 4.82 4.57
C LEU A 76 14.80 5.42 4.27
N GLN A 77 15.17 6.49 4.97
CA GLN A 77 16.44 7.20 4.76
C GLN A 77 17.63 6.42 5.35
N THR A 78 17.41 5.58 6.38
CA THR A 78 18.46 4.88 7.14
C THR A 78 18.70 3.46 6.67
N VAL A 79 17.75 2.87 5.94
CA VAL A 79 17.88 1.50 5.42
C VAL A 79 18.97 1.43 4.35
N GLY A 80 19.90 0.46 4.50
CA GLY A 80 20.93 0.18 3.49
C GLY A 80 20.31 -0.24 2.15
N ARG A 81 20.95 0.16 1.05
CA ARG A 81 20.47 -0.11 -0.32
C ARG A 81 21.58 -0.71 -1.19
N ASN A 82 22.30 -1.68 -0.63
CA ASN A 82 23.46 -2.31 -1.26
C ASN A 82 23.24 -3.79 -1.61
N ASP A 83 22.00 -4.29 -1.44
CA ASP A 83 21.69 -5.67 -1.72
C ASP A 83 21.57 -5.89 -3.22
N LYS A 84 22.02 -7.06 -3.70
CA LYS A 84 21.74 -7.51 -5.06
C LYS A 84 20.34 -8.14 -5.08
N ILE A 85 19.42 -7.45 -5.68
CA ILE A 85 18.01 -7.82 -5.77
C ILE A 85 17.75 -8.60 -7.04
N ILE A 86 17.07 -9.73 -6.92
CA ILE A 86 16.55 -10.56 -8.01
C ILE A 86 15.04 -10.37 -8.02
N LEU A 87 14.53 -9.59 -8.98
CA LEU A 87 13.13 -9.14 -8.95
C LEU A 87 12.10 -10.25 -9.14
N ASP A 88 12.41 -11.27 -9.94
CA ASP A 88 11.53 -12.42 -10.12
C ASP A 88 11.30 -13.17 -8.80
N ALA A 89 12.35 -13.38 -8.00
CA ALA A 89 12.23 -14.01 -6.69
C ALA A 89 11.34 -13.20 -5.73
N ILE A 90 11.51 -11.86 -5.68
CA ILE A 90 10.64 -10.99 -4.87
C ILE A 90 9.19 -11.05 -5.36
N VAL A 91 8.97 -11.03 -6.67
CA VAL A 91 7.62 -11.11 -7.22
C VAL A 91 6.97 -12.44 -6.87
N GLU A 92 7.68 -13.55 -7.00
CA GLU A 92 7.17 -14.88 -6.63
C GLU A 92 6.79 -14.94 -5.15
N GLU A 93 7.65 -14.44 -4.26
CA GLU A 93 7.39 -14.38 -2.80
C GLU A 93 6.13 -13.55 -2.51
N VAL A 94 6.02 -12.35 -3.06
CA VAL A 94 4.85 -11.46 -2.85
C VAL A 94 3.57 -12.09 -3.39
N LEU A 95 3.61 -12.73 -4.56
CA LEU A 95 2.44 -13.39 -5.12
C LEU A 95 2.00 -14.56 -4.24
N ALA A 96 2.95 -15.34 -3.70
CA ALA A 96 2.66 -16.43 -2.75
C ALA A 96 2.03 -15.91 -1.45
N ASP A 97 2.56 -14.82 -0.87
CA ASP A 97 2.04 -14.22 0.36
C ASP A 97 0.64 -13.61 0.19
N LEU A 98 0.32 -13.11 -1.01
CA LEU A 98 -0.98 -12.49 -1.31
C LEU A 98 -2.00 -13.46 -1.94
N GLU A 99 -1.62 -14.71 -2.26
CA GLU A 99 -2.52 -15.72 -2.81
C GLU A 99 -3.76 -15.96 -1.95
N PRO A 100 -3.68 -16.07 -0.59
CA PRO A 100 -4.88 -16.25 0.23
C PRO A 100 -5.87 -15.08 0.08
N LEU A 101 -5.37 -13.84 0.00
CA LEU A 101 -6.22 -12.65 -0.20
C LEU A 101 -6.84 -12.63 -1.60
N ALA A 102 -6.09 -13.04 -2.61
CA ALA A 102 -6.57 -13.13 -3.98
C ALA A 102 -7.66 -14.19 -4.15
N VAL A 103 -7.47 -15.36 -3.53
CA VAL A 103 -8.47 -16.45 -3.51
C VAL A 103 -9.75 -15.99 -2.81
N GLU A 104 -9.67 -15.36 -1.64
CA GLU A 104 -10.83 -14.81 -0.92
C GLU A 104 -11.66 -13.87 -1.80
N LYS A 105 -10.99 -13.07 -2.65
CA LYS A 105 -11.63 -12.08 -3.53
C LYS A 105 -11.93 -12.60 -4.95
N ASN A 106 -11.64 -13.88 -5.24
CA ASN A 106 -11.75 -14.47 -6.57
C ASN A 106 -10.95 -13.68 -7.63
N ILE A 107 -9.69 -13.34 -7.33
CA ILE A 107 -8.77 -12.63 -8.23
C ILE A 107 -7.68 -13.60 -8.68
N LYS A 108 -7.35 -13.57 -9.97
CA LYS A 108 -6.26 -14.36 -10.53
C LYS A 108 -4.95 -13.56 -10.45
N LEU A 109 -3.91 -14.14 -9.83
CA LEU A 109 -2.55 -13.59 -9.84
C LEU A 109 -1.72 -14.20 -10.96
N ILE A 110 -0.92 -13.39 -11.66
CA ILE A 110 -0.04 -13.84 -12.75
C ILE A 110 1.30 -13.12 -12.64
N GLY A 111 2.39 -13.87 -12.49
CA GLY A 111 3.77 -13.38 -12.66
C GLY A 111 4.24 -13.61 -14.10
N LYS A 112 4.88 -12.60 -14.68
CA LYS A 112 5.54 -12.64 -16.01
C LYS A 112 6.89 -11.96 -15.90
N CYS A 113 7.81 -12.59 -15.20
CA CYS A 113 9.12 -12.02 -14.92
C CYS A 113 10.17 -12.64 -15.84
N GLU A 114 11.04 -11.80 -16.36
CA GLU A 114 12.30 -12.16 -17.00
C GLU A 114 13.43 -11.87 -16.01
N ASP A 115 14.64 -12.34 -16.27
CA ASP A 115 15.81 -12.04 -15.45
C ASP A 115 16.00 -10.53 -15.31
N ALA A 116 15.75 -10.01 -14.13
CA ALA A 116 15.90 -8.60 -13.81
C ALA A 116 16.58 -8.42 -12.46
N THR A 117 17.76 -7.78 -12.47
CA THR A 117 18.53 -7.55 -11.25
C THR A 117 18.85 -6.08 -11.06
N MET A 118 18.82 -5.62 -9.80
CA MET A 118 19.22 -4.26 -9.44
C MET A 118 19.96 -4.24 -8.10
N ILE A 119 20.58 -3.12 -7.79
CA ILE A 119 21.12 -2.84 -6.46
C ILE A 119 20.12 -1.97 -5.71
N GLY A 120 19.81 -2.34 -4.47
CA GLY A 120 18.83 -1.62 -3.66
C GLY A 120 18.69 -2.22 -2.27
N SER A 121 17.53 -2.03 -1.66
CA SER A 121 17.14 -2.70 -0.42
C SER A 121 16.08 -3.75 -0.71
N ASP A 122 16.39 -4.99 -0.41
CA ASP A 122 15.51 -6.15 -0.60
C ASP A 122 14.16 -5.94 0.11
N ILE A 123 14.20 -5.55 1.38
CA ILE A 123 13.01 -5.27 2.19
C ILE A 123 12.14 -4.16 1.58
N LEU A 124 12.74 -3.09 1.07
CA LEU A 124 11.98 -1.98 0.52
C LEU A 124 11.36 -2.34 -0.83
N ILE A 125 12.07 -3.07 -1.68
CA ILE A 125 11.51 -3.51 -2.97
C ILE A 125 10.41 -4.55 -2.75
N TYR A 126 10.56 -5.48 -1.81
CA TYR A 126 9.46 -6.37 -1.41
C TYR A 126 8.22 -5.56 -0.98
N ARG A 127 8.36 -4.55 -0.11
CA ARG A 127 7.27 -3.69 0.34
C ARG A 127 6.61 -2.92 -0.80
N LEU A 128 7.40 -2.46 -1.77
CA LEU A 128 6.90 -1.78 -2.97
C LEU A 128 5.99 -2.72 -3.77
N VAL A 129 6.48 -3.92 -4.11
CA VAL A 129 5.72 -4.91 -4.88
C VAL A 129 4.46 -5.32 -4.11
N TYR A 130 4.60 -5.62 -2.81
CA TYR A 130 3.49 -6.00 -1.94
C TYR A 130 2.38 -4.96 -1.93
N ASN A 131 2.70 -3.67 -1.71
CA ASN A 131 1.70 -2.59 -1.68
C ASN A 131 1.00 -2.40 -3.03
N LEU A 132 1.71 -2.52 -4.15
CA LEU A 132 1.11 -2.42 -5.47
C LEU A 132 0.17 -3.59 -5.76
N VAL A 133 0.59 -4.83 -5.48
CA VAL A 133 -0.21 -6.03 -5.72
C VAL A 133 -1.41 -6.09 -4.76
N GLU A 134 -1.22 -5.78 -3.47
CA GLU A 134 -2.31 -5.70 -2.49
C GLU A 134 -3.38 -4.68 -2.91
N ASN A 135 -2.97 -3.51 -3.39
CA ASN A 135 -3.90 -2.51 -3.92
C ASN A 135 -4.62 -3.03 -5.17
N ALA A 136 -3.91 -3.67 -6.09
CA ALA A 136 -4.48 -4.25 -7.30
C ALA A 136 -5.54 -5.33 -7.00
N ILE A 137 -5.37 -6.12 -5.92
CA ILE A 137 -6.37 -7.07 -5.42
C ILE A 137 -7.55 -6.36 -4.75
N LYS A 138 -7.28 -5.42 -3.83
CA LYS A 138 -8.30 -4.72 -3.04
C LYS A 138 -9.27 -3.91 -3.89
N TYR A 139 -8.80 -3.31 -4.97
CA TYR A 139 -9.59 -2.42 -5.83
C TYR A 139 -10.04 -3.08 -7.13
N ASN A 140 -9.85 -4.38 -7.26
CA ASN A 140 -10.35 -5.17 -8.37
C ASN A 140 -11.86 -5.50 -8.24
N HIS A 141 -12.39 -6.16 -9.22
CA HIS A 141 -13.72 -6.77 -9.17
C HIS A 141 -13.59 -8.31 -9.14
N PRO A 142 -14.58 -9.04 -8.64
CA PRO A 142 -14.58 -10.51 -8.67
C PRO A 142 -14.31 -11.05 -10.08
N LEU A 143 -13.56 -12.13 -10.18
CA LEU A 143 -13.08 -12.74 -11.43
C LEU A 143 -12.11 -11.86 -12.22
N GLY A 144 -11.58 -10.81 -11.59
CA GLY A 144 -10.54 -9.97 -12.16
C GLY A 144 -9.16 -10.64 -12.12
N GLN A 145 -8.17 -9.91 -12.64
CA GLN A 145 -6.80 -10.38 -12.75
C GLN A 145 -5.84 -9.30 -12.29
N VAL A 146 -4.73 -9.72 -11.68
CA VAL A 146 -3.55 -8.90 -11.43
C VAL A 146 -2.37 -9.55 -12.13
N THR A 147 -1.66 -8.78 -12.95
CA THR A 147 -0.46 -9.24 -13.66
C THR A 147 0.73 -8.42 -13.20
N VAL A 148 1.75 -9.09 -12.70
CA VAL A 148 3.04 -8.48 -12.36
C VAL A 148 4.05 -8.85 -13.44
N THR A 149 4.71 -7.84 -14.02
CA THR A 149 5.75 -8.03 -15.04
C THR A 149 7.03 -7.37 -14.57
N ALA A 150 8.14 -8.08 -14.62
CA ALA A 150 9.47 -7.53 -14.37
C ALA A 150 10.40 -7.93 -15.50
N TYR A 151 11.21 -6.98 -15.98
CA TYR A 151 12.20 -7.23 -17.01
C TYR A 151 13.30 -6.17 -17.00
N GLN A 152 14.42 -6.49 -17.61
CA GLN A 152 15.54 -5.58 -17.77
C GLN A 152 15.76 -5.23 -19.23
N ARG A 153 15.91 -3.92 -19.52
CA ARG A 153 16.22 -3.43 -20.87
C ARG A 153 17.01 -2.13 -20.84
N ASN A 154 18.04 -2.00 -21.66
CA ASN A 154 18.82 -0.76 -21.85
C ASN A 154 19.31 -0.14 -20.52
N LYS A 155 19.91 -0.94 -19.65
CA LYS A 155 20.39 -0.51 -18.32
C LYS A 155 19.30 0.05 -17.40
N HIS A 156 18.06 -0.33 -17.62
CA HIS A 156 16.94 -0.05 -16.72
C HIS A 156 16.23 -1.33 -16.37
N VAL A 157 15.74 -1.35 -15.16
CA VAL A 157 14.88 -2.41 -14.64
C VAL A 157 13.46 -1.86 -14.58
N TYR A 158 12.53 -2.61 -15.14
CA TYR A 158 11.12 -2.27 -15.23
C TYR A 158 10.32 -3.25 -14.40
N LEU A 159 9.42 -2.71 -13.61
CA LEU A 159 8.41 -3.45 -12.85
C LEU A 159 7.05 -2.86 -13.19
N SER A 160 6.08 -3.67 -13.57
CA SER A 160 4.71 -3.21 -13.73
C SER A 160 3.72 -4.11 -13.01
N VAL A 161 2.70 -3.48 -12.41
CA VAL A 161 1.56 -4.16 -11.82
C VAL A 161 0.31 -3.66 -12.53
N GLU A 162 -0.34 -4.56 -13.27
CA GLU A 162 -1.57 -4.30 -14.01
C GLU A 162 -2.74 -4.99 -13.33
N ASP A 163 -3.82 -4.26 -13.07
CA ASP A 163 -5.10 -4.80 -12.61
C ASP A 163 -6.20 -4.60 -13.65
N THR A 164 -7.25 -5.40 -13.56
CA THR A 164 -8.48 -5.28 -14.37
C THR A 164 -9.60 -4.56 -13.61
N GLY A 165 -9.29 -3.88 -12.52
CA GLY A 165 -10.25 -3.23 -11.65
C GLY A 165 -10.83 -1.93 -12.21
N ARG A 166 -11.32 -1.07 -11.32
CA ARG A 166 -12.03 0.17 -11.68
C ARG A 166 -11.15 1.28 -12.24
N GLY A 167 -9.85 1.14 -12.18
CA GLY A 167 -8.91 2.16 -12.64
C GLY A 167 -8.84 3.41 -11.76
N ILE A 168 -7.88 4.30 -12.08
CA ILE A 168 -7.69 5.59 -11.42
C ILE A 168 -7.94 6.70 -12.43
N PRO A 169 -8.90 7.62 -12.14
CA PRO A 169 -9.18 8.78 -13.01
C PRO A 169 -7.92 9.61 -13.26
N LYS A 170 -7.69 10.04 -14.51
CA LYS A 170 -6.47 10.76 -14.90
C LYS A 170 -6.14 11.94 -13.98
N LYS A 171 -7.15 12.73 -13.57
CA LYS A 171 -7.02 13.90 -12.70
C LYS A 171 -6.55 13.58 -11.26
N LEU A 172 -6.59 12.32 -10.86
CA LEU A 172 -6.23 11.89 -9.50
C LEU A 172 -4.91 11.10 -9.45
N ARG A 173 -4.29 10.78 -10.61
CA ARG A 173 -3.10 9.93 -10.67
C ARG A 173 -1.87 10.47 -9.95
N GLU A 174 -1.70 11.78 -9.93
CA GLU A 174 -0.62 12.41 -9.16
C GLU A 174 -0.94 12.40 -7.66
N ARG A 175 -2.21 12.65 -7.33
CA ARG A 175 -2.67 12.78 -5.96
C ARG A 175 -2.74 11.47 -5.18
N VAL A 176 -2.84 10.31 -5.85
CA VAL A 176 -2.91 9.02 -5.16
C VAL A 176 -1.62 8.67 -4.42
N PHE A 177 -0.52 9.37 -4.70
CA PHE A 177 0.74 9.26 -3.99
C PHE A 177 0.84 10.19 -2.77
N GLU A 178 -0.11 11.14 -2.61
CA GLU A 178 -0.18 11.98 -1.41
C GLU A 178 -0.52 11.12 -0.20
N PRO A 179 0.17 11.25 0.95
CA PRO A 179 -0.18 10.53 2.17
C PRO A 179 -1.63 10.79 2.58
N PHE A 180 -2.33 9.73 2.99
CA PHE A 180 -3.74 9.74 3.41
C PHE A 180 -4.75 10.08 2.31
N PHE A 181 -4.30 10.27 1.07
CA PHE A 181 -5.22 10.51 -0.03
C PHE A 181 -5.98 9.23 -0.42
N ARG A 182 -7.24 9.40 -0.78
CA ARG A 182 -8.14 8.32 -1.20
C ARG A 182 -9.06 8.83 -2.30
N VAL A 183 -9.20 8.04 -3.37
CA VAL A 183 -10.12 8.35 -4.49
C VAL A 183 -11.58 8.37 -4.03
N ASP A 184 -11.94 7.45 -3.14
CA ASP A 184 -13.28 7.31 -2.55
C ASP A 184 -13.13 7.05 -1.04
N LYS A 185 -13.52 8.03 -0.22
CA LYS A 185 -13.36 7.97 1.25
C LYS A 185 -14.29 6.95 1.91
N SER A 186 -15.51 6.74 1.38
CA SER A 186 -16.49 5.82 1.97
C SER A 186 -16.09 4.37 1.75
N ARG A 187 -15.89 3.98 0.52
CA ARG A 187 -15.55 2.61 0.13
C ARG A 187 -14.15 2.16 0.57
N SER A 188 -13.22 3.09 0.61
CA SER A 188 -11.86 2.77 1.10
C SER A 188 -11.83 2.53 2.61
N ARG A 189 -12.83 3.02 3.38
CA ARG A 189 -12.98 2.67 4.80
C ARG A 189 -13.39 1.23 4.98
N GLU A 190 -14.33 0.74 4.19
CA GLU A 190 -14.78 -0.67 4.18
C GLU A 190 -13.65 -1.62 3.82
N LEU A 191 -12.74 -1.22 2.92
CA LEU A 191 -11.57 -2.00 2.51
C LEU A 191 -10.36 -1.83 3.44
N GLY A 192 -10.51 -1.11 4.57
CA GLY A 192 -9.46 -0.95 5.59
C GLY A 192 -8.23 -0.14 5.17
N GLY A 193 -8.28 0.52 4.01
CA GLY A 193 -7.14 1.30 3.49
C GLY A 193 -6.98 2.64 4.23
N VAL A 194 -5.76 3.00 4.61
CA VAL A 194 -5.41 4.25 5.31
C VAL A 194 -4.97 5.35 4.33
N GLY A 195 -4.60 4.98 3.10
CA GLY A 195 -4.06 5.91 2.10
C GLY A 195 -2.56 6.19 2.28
N LEU A 196 -1.82 5.28 2.91
CA LEU A 196 -0.37 5.39 3.10
C LEU A 196 0.43 4.48 2.15
N GLY A 197 -0.16 3.39 1.66
CA GLY A 197 0.57 2.38 0.87
C GLY A 197 1.19 2.93 -0.41
N LEU A 198 0.45 3.73 -1.20
CA LEU A 198 0.99 4.34 -2.42
C LEU A 198 1.97 5.49 -2.13
N ALA A 199 1.79 6.21 -1.03
CA ALA A 199 2.77 7.19 -0.57
C ALA A 199 4.10 6.51 -0.21
N LEU A 200 4.05 5.37 0.50
CA LEU A 200 5.22 4.55 0.79
C LEU A 200 5.89 4.04 -0.51
N VAL A 201 5.11 3.55 -1.47
CA VAL A 201 5.61 3.14 -2.79
C VAL A 201 6.38 4.27 -3.46
N HIS A 202 5.80 5.47 -3.50
CA HIS A 202 6.43 6.65 -4.10
C HIS A 202 7.77 7.00 -3.44
N GLU A 203 7.83 6.98 -2.10
CA GLU A 203 9.05 7.24 -1.36
C GLU A 203 10.11 6.14 -1.57
N ILE A 204 9.72 4.86 -1.62
CA ILE A 204 10.64 3.76 -1.93
C ILE A 204 11.24 3.94 -3.33
N VAL A 205 10.43 4.28 -4.32
CA VAL A 205 10.91 4.56 -5.68
C VAL A 205 11.90 5.74 -5.66
N ARG A 206 11.58 6.82 -4.94
CA ARG A 206 12.41 8.02 -4.83
C ARG A 206 13.77 7.73 -4.19
N VAL A 207 13.83 6.95 -3.11
CA VAL A 207 15.11 6.63 -2.44
C VAL A 207 15.99 5.64 -3.23
N HIS A 208 15.42 4.99 -4.26
CA HIS A 208 16.15 4.16 -5.21
C HIS A 208 16.38 4.87 -6.56
N ASP A 209 16.27 6.20 -6.60
CA ASP A 209 16.45 7.03 -7.81
C ASP A 209 15.64 6.55 -9.02
N GLY A 210 14.47 5.96 -8.74
CA GLY A 210 13.54 5.44 -9.73
C GLY A 210 12.47 6.45 -10.14
N SER A 211 11.60 6.00 -11.03
CA SER A 211 10.38 6.73 -11.41
C SER A 211 9.18 5.81 -11.42
N ILE A 212 8.00 6.35 -11.10
CA ILE A 212 6.73 5.65 -11.14
C ILE A 212 5.71 6.43 -11.95
N CYS A 213 4.95 5.75 -12.80
CA CYS A 213 3.83 6.35 -13.51
C CYS A 213 2.60 5.44 -13.50
N ILE A 214 1.43 6.06 -13.75
CA ILE A 214 0.14 5.37 -13.78
C ILE A 214 -0.47 5.48 -15.16
N LYS A 215 -0.81 4.33 -15.76
CA LYS A 215 -1.49 4.23 -17.06
C LYS A 215 -2.85 3.55 -16.90
N SER A 216 -3.69 3.68 -17.90
CA SER A 216 -4.94 2.89 -17.99
C SER A 216 -4.61 1.53 -18.61
N GLY A 217 -5.15 0.46 -18.03
CA GLY A 217 -5.13 -0.86 -18.64
C GLY A 217 -5.96 -0.91 -19.94
N LYS A 218 -5.69 -1.90 -20.79
CA LYS A 218 -6.39 -2.07 -22.09
C LYS A 218 -7.87 -2.39 -21.94
N THR A 219 -8.24 -3.10 -20.88
CA THR A 219 -9.62 -3.53 -20.59
C THR A 219 -10.28 -2.72 -19.47
N GLY A 220 -9.76 -1.54 -19.17
CA GLY A 220 -10.00 -0.81 -17.91
C GLY A 220 -8.92 -1.12 -16.90
N GLY A 221 -9.12 -0.74 -15.62
CA GLY A 221 -8.13 -0.98 -14.58
C GLY A 221 -6.95 -0.01 -14.59
N THR A 222 -5.92 -0.36 -13.83
CA THR A 222 -4.73 0.48 -13.63
C THR A 222 -3.47 -0.30 -13.99
N ILE A 223 -2.49 0.40 -14.55
CA ILE A 223 -1.12 -0.09 -14.67
C ILE A 223 -0.22 0.87 -13.89
N PHE A 224 0.45 0.37 -12.86
CA PHE A 224 1.58 1.05 -12.24
C PHE A 224 2.86 0.58 -12.92
N GLU A 225 3.63 1.50 -13.45
CA GLU A 225 4.96 1.21 -14.03
C GLU A 225 6.03 1.89 -13.21
N VAL A 226 6.99 1.11 -12.73
CA VAL A 226 8.17 1.57 -12.00
C VAL A 226 9.40 1.29 -12.84
N THR A 227 10.32 2.24 -12.88
CA THR A 227 11.59 2.12 -13.60
C THR A 227 12.72 2.50 -12.66
N PHE A 228 13.73 1.65 -12.56
CA PHE A 228 14.97 1.91 -11.83
C PHE A 228 16.15 1.96 -12.81
N ALA A 229 17.11 2.85 -12.55
CA ALA A 229 18.40 2.81 -13.23
C ALA A 229 19.21 1.62 -12.70
N GLN A 230 19.83 0.86 -13.60
CA GLN A 230 20.79 -0.16 -13.20
C GLN A 230 22.11 0.54 -12.85
N HIS A 231 22.44 0.58 -11.57
CA HIS A 231 23.78 0.98 -11.14
C HIS A 231 24.73 -0.19 -11.43
N SER A 232 25.73 0.04 -12.31
CA SER A 232 26.84 -0.89 -12.49
C SER A 232 27.65 -0.94 -11.18
N MET A 233 27.96 -2.13 -10.72
CA MET A 233 28.97 -2.34 -9.66
C MET A 233 30.33 -1.84 -10.10
#